data_5334ad49f715f00bf3ac3f3615ec4cae
#
_entry.id   5334ad49f715f00bf3ac3f3615ec4cae
#
_cell.length_a   1.000
_cell.length_b   1.000
_cell.length_c   1.000
_cell.angle_alpha   90.00
_cell.angle_beta   90.00
_cell.angle_gamma   90.00
#
_symmetry.space_group_name_H-M   'P 1'
#
loop_
_entity.id
_entity.type
_entity.pdbx_description
1 polymer ?
#
loop_
_entity_poly.entity_id
_entity_poly.type
_entity_poly.pdbx_seq_one_letter_code
_entity_poly.pdbx_strand_id
1 'polypeptide(L)'
;MNGRHWKVMLIITMQYPLGIPPTLRTNIDYVFLLREPYATNRKRIWENYASMFPTLESFCSVMDQTTENYECLVINNNAKSNKLQDQIFWYKAENRPDFKLGSKEFWEISKGMGSDDEDDAYDPNNARKKKPGSQINVKKTKW
;
A
#
# COMPACT_ATOMS: atom_id res chain seq x y z
N MET A 1 13.90 -12.29 -7.24
CA MET A 1 13.24 -11.01 -7.65
C MET A 1 14.21 -10.24 -8.55
N ASN A 2 13.89 -10.06 -9.82
CA ASN A 2 14.77 -9.39 -10.78
C ASN A 2 14.42 -7.91 -11.01
N GLY A 3 13.52 -7.33 -10.19
CA GLY A 3 13.03 -5.97 -10.38
C GLY A 3 14.13 -4.89 -10.39
N ARG A 4 15.17 -5.05 -9.57
CA ARG A 4 16.30 -4.10 -9.55
C ARG A 4 17.06 -4.04 -10.88
N HIS A 5 17.20 -5.17 -11.59
CA HIS A 5 17.83 -5.20 -12.91
C HIS A 5 17.00 -4.47 -13.97
N TRP A 6 15.68 -4.45 -13.81
CA TRP A 6 14.75 -3.81 -14.73
C TRP A 6 14.42 -2.36 -14.35
N LYS A 7 15.04 -1.82 -13.28
CA LYS A 7 14.75 -0.48 -12.74
C LYS A 7 13.25 -0.27 -12.46
N VAL A 8 12.57 -1.32 -12.01
CA VAL A 8 11.14 -1.30 -11.68
C VAL A 8 11.00 -1.03 -10.19
N MET A 9 10.21 -0.03 -9.85
CA MET A 9 9.74 0.22 -8.49
C MET A 9 8.48 -0.60 -8.24
N LEU A 10 8.51 -1.45 -7.20
CA LEU A 10 7.36 -2.24 -6.76
C LEU A 10 6.83 -1.65 -5.45
N ILE A 11 5.57 -1.27 -5.42
CA ILE A 11 4.87 -0.81 -4.22
C ILE A 11 3.80 -1.85 -3.87
N ILE A 12 3.83 -2.36 -2.63
CA ILE A 12 2.86 -3.31 -2.12
C ILE A 12 2.14 -2.66 -0.94
N THR A 13 0.82 -2.57 -1.01
CA THR A 13 -0.02 -2.11 0.09
C THR A 13 -0.67 -3.30 0.79
N MET A 14 -0.68 -3.29 2.12
CA MET A 14 -1.21 -4.40 2.92
C MET A 14 -1.95 -3.87 4.15
N GLN A 15 -3.04 -4.56 4.50
CA GLN A 15 -3.73 -4.36 5.77
C GLN A 15 -3.23 -5.32 6.85
N TYR A 16 -2.73 -6.50 6.45
CA TYR A 16 -2.22 -7.51 7.38
C TYR A 16 -0.69 -7.53 7.38
N PRO A 17 -0.03 -7.26 8.52
CA PRO A 17 1.42 -7.11 8.57
C PRO A 17 2.22 -8.34 8.12
N LEU A 18 1.67 -9.53 8.25
CA LEU A 18 2.34 -10.79 7.90
C LEU A 18 2.01 -11.31 6.50
N GLY A 19 1.36 -10.50 5.64
CA GLY A 19 1.00 -10.90 4.28
C GLY A 19 2.20 -11.17 3.37
N ILE A 20 3.39 -10.65 3.68
CA ILE A 20 4.62 -10.95 2.94
C ILE A 20 5.37 -12.08 3.65
N PRO A 21 5.76 -13.17 2.94
CA PRO A 21 6.60 -14.22 3.51
C PRO A 21 7.93 -13.68 4.06
N PRO A 22 8.48 -14.26 5.15
CA PRO A 22 9.73 -13.81 5.77
C PRO A 22 10.89 -13.68 4.80
N THR A 23 11.03 -14.63 3.87
CA THR A 23 12.07 -14.65 2.83
C THR A 23 12.03 -13.46 1.87
N LEU A 24 10.87 -12.83 1.70
CA LEU A 24 10.72 -11.66 0.85
C LEU A 24 10.87 -10.33 1.61
N ARG A 25 10.68 -10.34 2.93
CA ARG A 25 10.80 -9.12 3.77
C ARG A 25 12.20 -8.55 3.76
N THR A 26 13.24 -9.40 3.68
CA THR A 26 14.65 -8.98 3.61
C THR A 26 14.99 -8.17 2.35
N ASN A 27 14.14 -8.23 1.33
CA ASN A 27 14.32 -7.47 0.08
C ASN A 27 13.53 -6.16 0.03
N ILE A 28 12.87 -5.80 1.12
CA ILE A 28 12.11 -4.54 1.20
C ILE A 28 13.08 -3.40 1.49
N ASP A 29 13.13 -2.41 0.62
CA ASP A 29 13.98 -1.23 0.79
C ASP A 29 13.40 -0.23 1.78
N TYR A 30 12.08 0.02 1.71
CA TYR A 30 11.37 0.96 2.57
C TYR A 30 10.06 0.38 3.07
N VAL A 31 9.74 0.63 4.34
CA VAL A 31 8.45 0.27 4.94
C VAL A 31 7.76 1.55 5.41
N PHE A 32 6.55 1.80 4.90
CA PHE A 32 5.72 2.93 5.30
C PHE A 32 4.64 2.42 6.25
N LEU A 33 4.73 2.81 7.51
CA LEU A 33 3.81 2.41 8.56
C LEU A 33 2.79 3.53 8.77
N LEU A 34 1.55 3.24 8.45
CA LEU A 34 0.42 4.11 8.71
C LEU A 34 -0.14 3.84 10.11
N ARG A 35 -1.10 4.65 10.52
CA ARG A 35 -1.75 4.51 11.83
C ARG A 35 -2.33 3.10 12.00
N GLU A 36 -1.95 2.45 13.10
CA GLU A 36 -2.46 1.14 13.49
C GLU A 36 -2.99 1.21 14.93
N PRO A 37 -4.30 1.09 15.15
CA PRO A 37 -4.87 1.19 16.50
C PRO A 37 -4.74 -0.09 17.32
N TYR A 38 -4.59 -1.26 16.67
CA TYR A 38 -4.62 -2.55 17.35
C TYR A 38 -3.25 -2.92 17.92
N ALA A 39 -3.15 -3.09 19.24
CA ALA A 39 -1.92 -3.44 19.94
C ALA A 39 -1.29 -4.74 19.41
N THR A 40 -2.11 -5.74 19.06
CA THR A 40 -1.64 -7.01 18.49
C THR A 40 -0.95 -6.82 17.14
N ASN A 41 -1.48 -5.95 16.29
CA ASN A 41 -0.87 -5.65 15.00
C ASN A 41 0.40 -4.80 15.17
N ARG A 42 0.41 -3.83 16.11
CA ARG A 42 1.62 -3.07 16.46
C ARG A 42 2.75 -3.99 16.90
N LYS A 43 2.46 -4.98 17.74
CA LYS A 43 3.45 -5.99 18.15
C LYS A 43 3.98 -6.77 16.96
N ARG A 44 3.11 -7.23 16.04
CA ARG A 44 3.52 -7.95 14.82
C ARG A 44 4.38 -7.07 13.91
N ILE A 45 4.03 -5.80 13.74
CA ILE A 45 4.82 -4.83 12.96
C ILE A 45 6.19 -4.66 13.60
N TRP A 46 6.25 -4.44 14.90
CA TRP A 46 7.51 -4.30 15.63
C TRP A 46 8.42 -5.52 15.46
N GLU A 47 7.90 -6.71 15.69
CA GLU A 47 8.67 -7.96 15.59
C GLU A 47 9.20 -8.25 14.17
N ASN A 48 8.47 -7.85 13.13
CA ASN A 48 8.75 -8.26 11.76
C ASN A 48 9.38 -7.18 10.87
N TYR A 49 9.21 -5.90 11.21
CA TYR A 49 9.66 -4.77 10.38
C TYR A 49 10.40 -3.69 11.16
N ALA A 50 10.19 -3.60 12.47
CA ALA A 50 10.70 -2.50 13.30
C ALA A 50 11.53 -3.00 14.50
N SER A 51 12.18 -4.15 14.37
CA SER A 51 12.99 -4.76 15.42
C SER A 51 14.24 -3.96 15.82
N MET A 52 14.57 -2.89 15.08
CA MET A 52 15.60 -1.92 15.46
C MET A 52 15.22 -1.08 16.69
N PHE A 53 13.93 -0.98 17.01
CA PHE A 53 13.49 -0.36 18.26
C PHE A 53 13.75 -1.30 19.44
N PRO A 54 14.37 -0.81 20.53
CA PRO A 54 14.78 -1.67 21.64
C PRO A 54 13.60 -2.28 22.41
N THR A 55 12.46 -1.61 22.43
CA THR A 55 11.24 -2.08 23.10
C THR A 55 10.00 -1.79 22.27
N LEU A 56 8.95 -2.60 22.49
CA LEU A 56 7.64 -2.36 21.88
C LEU A 56 7.05 -1.01 22.31
N GLU A 57 7.29 -0.60 23.55
CA GLU A 57 6.81 0.67 24.09
C GLU A 57 7.43 1.87 23.35
N SER A 58 8.75 1.82 23.11
CA SER A 58 9.44 2.87 22.35
C SER A 58 8.93 2.95 20.92
N PHE A 59 8.68 1.81 20.28
CA PHE A 59 8.07 1.75 18.95
C PHE A 59 6.66 2.34 18.94
N CYS A 60 5.80 1.94 19.89
CA CYS A 60 4.43 2.47 19.97
C CYS A 60 4.41 3.98 20.22
N SER A 61 5.28 4.49 21.09
CA SER A 61 5.40 5.92 21.35
C SER A 61 5.77 6.72 20.10
N VAL A 62 6.72 6.21 19.30
CA VAL A 62 7.09 6.85 18.03
C VAL A 62 5.96 6.76 17.01
N MET A 63 5.30 5.61 16.89
CA MET A 63 4.13 5.47 16.02
C MET A 63 3.02 6.48 16.35
N ASP A 64 2.69 6.64 17.64
CA ASP A 64 1.65 7.58 18.06
C ASP A 64 2.00 9.03 17.71
N GLN A 65 3.27 9.39 17.73
CA GLN A 65 3.73 10.73 17.36
C GLN A 65 3.82 10.98 15.84
N THR A 66 4.00 9.92 15.05
CA THR A 66 4.38 10.05 13.62
C THR A 66 3.32 9.53 12.66
N THR A 67 2.18 9.05 13.14
CA THR A 67 1.14 8.47 12.27
C THR A 67 -0.22 9.16 12.39
N GLU A 68 -0.23 10.43 12.79
CA GLU A 68 -1.42 11.27 12.81
C GLU A 68 -1.45 12.24 11.62
N ASN A 69 -2.62 12.80 11.31
CA ASN A 69 -2.76 13.87 10.33
C ASN A 69 -2.14 13.58 8.95
N TYR A 70 -2.37 12.37 8.42
CA TYR A 70 -1.81 11.90 7.13
C TYR A 70 -0.27 11.77 7.12
N GLU A 71 0.30 11.54 8.28
CA GLU A 71 1.71 11.23 8.47
C GLU A 71 1.94 9.73 8.53
N CYS A 72 3.16 9.29 8.27
CA CYS A 72 3.57 7.90 8.42
C CYS A 72 5.00 7.79 8.93
N LEU A 73 5.27 6.73 9.68
CA LEU A 73 6.61 6.34 10.05
C LEU A 73 7.23 5.57 8.89
N VAL A 74 8.41 5.98 8.47
CA VAL A 74 9.14 5.32 7.39
C VAL A 74 10.39 4.65 7.93
N ILE A 75 10.55 3.37 7.60
CA ILE A 75 11.74 2.60 7.92
C ILE A 75 12.56 2.41 6.64
N ASN A 76 13.82 2.81 6.69
CA ASN A 76 14.78 2.68 5.61
C ASN A 76 15.73 1.50 5.87
N ASN A 77 15.48 0.37 5.23
CA ASN A 77 16.32 -0.82 5.35
C ASN A 77 17.64 -0.72 4.56
N ASN A 78 17.77 0.30 3.68
CA ASN A 78 19.01 0.56 2.93
C ASN A 78 19.98 1.50 3.68
N ALA A 79 19.68 1.89 4.90
CA ALA A 79 20.58 2.72 5.69
C ALA A 79 21.93 2.04 5.88
N LYS A 80 23.02 2.78 5.67
CA LYS A 80 24.40 2.27 5.84
C LYS A 80 24.85 2.24 7.30
N SER A 81 24.05 2.78 8.19
CA SER A 81 24.33 2.91 9.63
C SER A 81 23.33 2.10 10.42
N ASN A 82 23.78 1.51 11.53
CA ASN A 82 22.91 0.84 12.49
C ASN A 82 22.29 1.80 13.51
N LYS A 83 22.52 3.11 13.39
CA LYS A 83 21.90 4.08 14.27
C LYS A 83 20.42 4.22 13.90
N LEU A 84 19.56 4.19 14.92
CA LEU A 84 18.11 4.30 14.75
C LEU A 84 17.72 5.57 13.96
N GLN A 85 18.40 6.68 14.24
CA GLN A 85 18.15 7.98 13.60
C GLN A 85 18.40 8.00 12.10
N ASP A 86 19.23 7.09 11.58
CA ASP A 86 19.54 6.99 10.15
C ASP A 86 18.59 6.00 9.44
N GLN A 87 17.89 5.17 10.21
CA GLN A 87 17.01 4.14 9.72
C GLN A 87 15.54 4.56 9.72
N ILE A 88 15.15 5.53 10.54
CA ILE A 88 13.76 5.96 10.66
C ILE A 88 13.61 7.44 10.39
N PHE A 89 12.52 7.80 9.74
CA PHE A 89 12.05 9.16 9.58
C PHE A 89 10.52 9.18 9.46
N TRP A 90 9.92 10.33 9.62
CA TRP A 90 8.52 10.51 9.36
C TRP A 90 8.29 11.23 8.03
N TYR A 91 7.19 10.96 7.40
CA TYR A 91 6.78 11.60 6.17
C TYR A 91 5.32 12.04 6.26
N LYS A 92 5.06 13.25 5.82
CA LYS A 92 3.71 13.79 5.68
C LYS A 92 3.38 13.94 4.22
N ALA A 93 2.21 13.38 3.82
CA ALA A 93 1.72 13.58 2.47
C ALA A 93 1.30 15.04 2.27
N GLU A 94 1.83 15.68 1.25
CA GLU A 94 1.46 17.03 0.83
C GLU A 94 0.38 16.95 -0.25
N ASN A 95 -0.55 17.90 -0.23
CA ASN A 95 -1.47 18.08 -1.34
C ASN A 95 -0.68 18.50 -2.57
N ARG A 96 -0.72 17.70 -3.60
CA ARG A 96 -0.10 18.02 -4.89
C ARG A 96 -1.18 18.43 -5.88
N PRO A 97 -0.92 19.41 -6.76
CA PRO A 97 -1.81 19.70 -7.87
C PRO A 97 -1.92 18.47 -8.76
N ASP A 98 -3.02 18.39 -9.49
CA ASP A 98 -3.22 17.33 -10.47
C ASP A 98 -2.06 17.28 -11.46
N PHE A 99 -1.50 16.11 -11.66
CA PHE A 99 -0.41 15.89 -12.61
C PHE A 99 -0.66 14.64 -13.44
N LYS A 100 -0.13 14.64 -14.66
CA LYS A 100 -0.18 13.48 -15.54
C LYS A 100 1.12 12.70 -15.43
N LEU A 101 1.01 11.41 -15.09
CA LEU A 101 2.15 10.50 -15.09
C LEU A 101 2.37 9.94 -16.50
N GLY A 102 3.62 9.88 -16.94
CA GLY A 102 4.02 9.32 -18.24
C GLY A 102 4.51 10.37 -19.25
N SER A 103 5.11 9.91 -20.34
CA SER A 103 5.57 10.79 -21.42
C SER A 103 4.41 11.35 -22.26
N LYS A 104 4.68 12.41 -23.02
CA LYS A 104 3.67 12.97 -23.93
C LYS A 104 3.23 11.95 -25.00
N GLU A 105 4.18 11.20 -25.54
CA GLU A 105 3.92 10.14 -26.53
C GLU A 105 3.02 9.06 -25.95
N PHE A 106 3.23 8.67 -24.69
CA PHE A 106 2.38 7.69 -24.00
C PHE A 106 0.92 8.17 -23.92
N TRP A 107 0.71 9.45 -23.61
CA TRP A 107 -0.63 10.03 -23.53
C TRP A 107 -1.30 10.19 -24.89
N GLU A 108 -0.54 10.45 -25.96
CA GLU A 108 -1.07 10.50 -27.32
C GLU A 108 -1.52 9.11 -27.79
N ILE A 109 -0.72 8.07 -27.52
CA ILE A 109 -1.09 6.69 -27.83
C ILE A 109 -2.34 6.27 -27.04
N SER A 110 -2.38 6.58 -25.74
CA SER A 110 -3.53 6.25 -24.87
C SER A 110 -4.85 6.91 -25.36
N LYS A 111 -4.78 8.16 -25.83
CA LYS A 111 -5.95 8.83 -26.41
C LYS A 111 -6.46 8.15 -27.67
N GLY A 112 -5.55 7.60 -28.49
CA GLY A 112 -5.92 6.87 -29.71
C GLY A 112 -6.49 5.48 -29.44
N MET A 113 -6.22 4.89 -28.26
CA MET A 113 -6.76 3.59 -27.84
C MET A 113 -8.10 3.69 -27.13
N GLY A 114 -8.49 4.88 -26.64
CA GLY A 114 -9.68 5.10 -25.83
C GLY A 114 -10.96 5.42 -26.59
N SER A 115 -10.97 5.36 -27.94
CA SER A 115 -12.17 5.73 -28.73
C SER A 115 -13.21 4.61 -28.82
N ASP A 116 -12.90 3.38 -28.43
CA ASP A 116 -13.82 2.25 -28.56
C ASP A 116 -14.48 1.79 -27.26
N ASP A 117 -14.03 2.31 -26.07
CA ASP A 117 -14.48 1.82 -24.77
C ASP A 117 -15.06 2.92 -23.85
N GLU A 118 -15.60 4.03 -24.40
CA GLU A 118 -16.24 5.07 -23.56
C GLU A 118 -17.49 4.59 -22.82
N ASP A 119 -18.01 3.39 -23.14
CA ASP A 119 -19.22 2.84 -22.49
C ASP A 119 -18.94 2.06 -21.18
N ASP A 120 -17.67 1.78 -20.82
CA ASP A 120 -17.31 1.00 -19.62
C ASP A 120 -16.61 1.81 -18.50
N ALA A 121 -16.66 3.13 -18.54
CA ALA A 121 -16.21 3.96 -17.43
C ALA A 121 -17.03 3.60 -16.18
N TYR A 122 -16.36 3.09 -15.12
CA TYR A 122 -17.01 2.77 -13.86
C TYR A 122 -17.68 4.02 -13.28
N ASP A 123 -19.01 4.08 -13.41
CA ASP A 123 -19.84 5.08 -12.74
C ASP A 123 -20.37 4.49 -11.43
N PRO A 124 -19.92 4.95 -10.26
CA PRO A 124 -20.38 4.46 -8.96
C PRO A 124 -21.89 4.65 -8.76
N ASN A 125 -22.53 5.57 -9.49
CA ASN A 125 -23.99 5.77 -9.43
C ASN A 125 -24.75 4.76 -10.30
N ASN A 126 -24.11 4.16 -11.30
CA ASN A 126 -24.66 3.12 -12.17
C ASN A 126 -24.46 1.70 -11.64
N ALA A 127 -23.62 1.50 -10.63
CA ALA A 127 -23.40 0.19 -9.99
C ALA A 127 -24.67 -0.41 -9.35
N ARG A 128 -25.74 0.38 -9.20
CA ARG A 128 -27.04 -0.06 -8.65
C ARG A 128 -28.05 -0.50 -9.71
N LYS A 129 -27.78 -0.31 -11.00
CA LYS A 129 -28.66 -0.82 -12.06
C LYS A 129 -28.26 -2.27 -12.37
N LYS A 130 -28.99 -3.22 -11.76
CA LYS A 130 -28.89 -4.65 -12.09
C LYS A 130 -29.12 -4.85 -13.57
N LYS A 131 -28.13 -5.41 -14.28
CA LYS A 131 -28.36 -5.92 -15.66
C LYS A 131 -29.49 -6.96 -15.58
N PRO A 132 -30.55 -6.89 -16.36
CA PRO A 132 -31.57 -7.91 -16.40
C PRO A 132 -30.98 -9.14 -17.12
N GLY A 133 -30.67 -10.21 -16.39
CA GLY A 133 -30.26 -11.42 -17.10
C GLY A 133 -29.42 -12.45 -16.36
N SER A 134 -29.40 -12.51 -15.03
CA SER A 134 -28.97 -13.74 -14.37
C SER A 134 -29.73 -13.96 -13.05
N GLN A 135 -30.95 -14.47 -13.19
CA GLN A 135 -31.64 -15.04 -12.04
C GLN A 135 -31.06 -16.45 -11.82
N ILE A 136 -30.22 -16.58 -10.78
CA ILE A 136 -29.82 -17.90 -10.29
C ILE A 136 -31.00 -18.44 -9.47
N ASN A 137 -31.76 -19.37 -10.08
CA ASN A 137 -32.82 -20.11 -9.40
C ASN A 137 -32.21 -21.21 -8.51
N VAL A 138 -32.12 -20.95 -7.20
CA VAL A 138 -31.73 -21.97 -6.22
C VAL A 138 -32.97 -22.83 -5.87
N LYS A 139 -33.01 -24.04 -6.37
CA LYS A 139 -33.99 -25.03 -5.91
C LYS A 139 -33.54 -25.58 -4.55
N LYS A 140 -34.26 -25.24 -3.48
CA LYS A 140 -34.09 -25.87 -2.18
C LYS A 140 -34.79 -27.23 -2.19
N THR A 141 -34.04 -28.34 -2.20
CA THR A 141 -34.55 -29.67 -1.91
C THR A 141 -34.70 -29.83 -0.39
N LYS A 142 -35.92 -30.09 0.08
CA LYS A 142 -36.14 -30.50 1.49
C LYS A 142 -35.69 -31.97 1.63
N TRP A 143 -34.90 -32.25 2.66
CA TRP A 143 -34.60 -33.58 3.20
C TRP A 143 -35.70 -33.98 4.15
#